data_bde6c9d92e5c83092a9a43cfe3cda045
#
_entry.id   bde6c9d92e5c83092a9a43cfe3cda045
#
_cell.length_a   1.000
_cell.length_b   1.000
_cell.length_c   1.000
_cell.angle_alpha   90.00
_cell.angle_beta   90.00
_cell.angle_gamma   90.00
#
_symmetry.space_group_name_H-M   'P 1'
#
loop_
_entity.id
_entity.type
_entity.pdbx_description
1 polymer ?
#
loop_
_entity_poly.entity_id
_entity_poly.type
_entity_poly.pdbx_seq_one_letter_code
_entity_poly.pdbx_strand_id
1 'polypeptide(L)'
;MTPHLSVVIPCYNEEQNIRLGALDKVARYMEKQAYTWEVLVVDDGSSDKSRELIKQIIKTNSHFHLLANEHQGKAGTVVAGMLVASGEYILFTDLDQATPIYEIEKMMPLLTTKNYDIVIGSRKGRRTGAPFLRRLMGPGFMLIRNIILGLEGLEDTQCGFKIFKKNVAHDIFHRLVLYGKQKLTKGSHVTAGFDVEVLFIAQKSGYKIKEVPVNWHYVDTRRVSP
;
A
#
# COMPACT_ATOMS: atom_id res chain seq x y z
N MET A 1 14.03 -15.59 12.42
CA MET A 1 12.70 -15.49 13.05
C MET A 1 11.76 -14.84 12.07
N THR A 2 10.51 -15.26 12.03
CA THR A 2 9.48 -14.61 11.20
C THR A 2 9.18 -13.22 11.79
N PRO A 3 9.21 -12.13 11.01
CA PRO A 3 8.84 -10.81 11.51
C PRO A 3 7.36 -10.77 11.90
N HIS A 4 7.04 -9.93 12.89
CA HIS A 4 5.65 -9.67 13.25
C HIS A 4 4.96 -8.80 12.17
N LEU A 5 5.69 -7.83 11.62
CA LEU A 5 5.19 -6.93 10.58
C LEU A 5 6.12 -6.89 9.37
N SER A 6 5.58 -7.08 8.16
CA SER A 6 6.21 -6.70 6.91
C SER A 6 5.56 -5.41 6.36
N VAL A 7 6.39 -4.43 6.00
CA VAL A 7 5.95 -3.19 5.34
C VAL A 7 6.35 -3.25 3.88
N VAL A 8 5.38 -3.35 2.98
CA VAL A 8 5.58 -3.41 1.51
C VAL A 8 5.40 -2.01 0.93
N ILE A 9 6.45 -1.51 0.27
CA ILE A 9 6.49 -0.16 -0.31
C ILE A 9 6.84 -0.26 -1.80
N PRO A 10 5.89 -0.06 -2.73
CA PRO A 10 6.18 0.01 -4.15
C PRO A 10 6.96 1.28 -4.48
N CYS A 11 7.94 1.16 -5.38
CA CYS A 11 8.81 2.25 -5.81
C CYS A 11 8.94 2.25 -7.34
N TYR A 12 8.69 3.39 -7.97
CA TYR A 12 8.99 3.61 -9.39
C TYR A 12 9.36 5.06 -9.64
N ASN A 13 10.65 5.32 -9.90
CA ASN A 13 11.19 6.67 -10.13
C ASN A 13 10.86 7.64 -8.98
N GLU A 14 11.14 7.24 -7.75
CA GLU A 14 10.83 7.96 -6.52
C GLU A 14 12.07 8.64 -5.88
N GLU A 15 13.12 8.92 -6.68
CA GLU A 15 14.36 9.54 -6.20
C GLU A 15 14.10 10.77 -5.32
N GLN A 16 13.18 11.64 -5.72
CA GLN A 16 12.86 12.85 -4.99
C GLN A 16 12.29 12.56 -3.59
N ASN A 17 11.33 11.65 -3.50
CA ASN A 17 10.71 11.28 -2.22
C ASN A 17 11.72 10.59 -1.27
N ILE A 18 12.59 9.74 -1.82
CA ILE A 18 13.63 9.07 -1.04
C ILE A 18 14.60 10.13 -0.49
N ARG A 19 15.06 11.09 -1.32
CA ARG A 19 15.94 12.20 -0.87
C ARG A 19 15.28 13.12 0.16
N LEU A 20 13.97 13.28 0.13
CA LEU A 20 13.20 13.99 1.14
C LEU A 20 12.97 13.17 2.43
N GLY A 21 13.63 12.01 2.55
CA GLY A 21 13.65 11.19 3.74
C GLY A 21 12.36 10.36 3.96
N ALA A 22 11.65 9.99 2.89
CA ALA A 22 10.43 9.19 3.04
C ALA A 22 10.71 7.85 3.71
N LEU A 23 11.76 7.12 3.27
CA LEU A 23 12.16 5.85 3.88
C LEU A 23 12.79 6.03 5.26
N ASP A 24 13.47 7.16 5.52
CA ASP A 24 14.00 7.47 6.86
C ASP A 24 12.88 7.70 7.89
N LYS A 25 11.73 8.26 7.46
CA LYS A 25 10.55 8.39 8.31
C LYS A 25 10.00 7.02 8.71
N VAL A 26 9.95 6.08 7.76
CA VAL A 26 9.56 4.70 8.03
C VAL A 26 10.55 4.04 8.98
N ALA A 27 11.85 4.13 8.71
CA ALA A 27 12.90 3.54 9.56
C ALA A 27 12.80 4.03 11.01
N ARG A 28 12.79 5.36 11.21
CA ARG A 28 12.69 5.99 12.54
C ARG A 28 11.44 5.61 13.33
N TYR A 29 10.34 5.38 12.64
CA TYR A 29 9.11 4.90 13.28
C TYR A 29 9.24 3.43 13.67
N MET A 30 9.71 2.59 12.73
CA MET A 30 9.81 1.15 12.95
C MET A 30 10.85 0.78 14.02
N GLU A 31 11.95 1.50 14.11
CA GLU A 31 12.99 1.33 15.14
C GLU A 31 12.49 1.52 16.59
N LYS A 32 11.37 2.22 16.77
CA LYS A 32 10.74 2.42 18.07
C LYS A 32 9.78 1.30 18.46
N GLN A 33 9.52 0.36 17.55
CA GLN A 33 8.56 -0.70 17.81
C GLN A 33 9.21 -1.84 18.63
N ALA A 34 8.44 -2.41 19.57
CA ALA A 34 8.90 -3.51 20.40
C ALA A 34 8.81 -4.88 19.71
N TYR A 35 8.18 -4.95 18.54
CA TYR A 35 8.03 -6.18 17.76
C TYR A 35 9.03 -6.25 16.58
N THR A 36 9.26 -7.45 16.07
CA THR A 36 10.13 -7.67 14.92
C THR A 36 9.48 -7.22 13.62
N TRP A 37 10.26 -6.64 12.71
CA TRP A 37 9.74 -6.08 11.47
C TRP A 37 10.73 -6.17 10.33
N GLU A 38 10.22 -6.06 9.11
CA GLU A 38 10.98 -5.89 7.88
C GLU A 38 10.29 -4.84 6.99
N VAL A 39 11.06 -4.21 6.12
CA VAL A 39 10.56 -3.30 5.07
C VAL A 39 11.01 -3.84 3.72
N LEU A 40 10.06 -4.16 2.87
CA LEU A 40 10.28 -4.60 1.49
C LEU A 40 10.02 -3.42 0.55
N VAL A 41 11.08 -2.79 0.05
CA VAL A 41 10.95 -1.79 -1.02
C VAL A 41 10.98 -2.54 -2.34
N VAL A 42 9.87 -2.49 -3.08
CA VAL A 42 9.71 -3.20 -4.35
C VAL A 42 9.92 -2.21 -5.49
N ASP A 43 11.07 -2.27 -6.14
CA ASP A 43 11.42 -1.40 -7.25
C ASP A 43 10.89 -1.96 -8.56
N ASP A 44 10.07 -1.19 -9.24
CA ASP A 44 9.38 -1.52 -10.49
C ASP A 44 10.17 -1.10 -11.74
N GLY A 45 11.47 -1.37 -11.75
CA GLY A 45 12.31 -1.02 -12.89
C GLY A 45 12.61 0.48 -12.99
N SER A 46 12.88 1.15 -11.88
CA SER A 46 13.22 2.58 -11.86
C SER A 46 14.42 2.89 -12.75
N SER A 47 14.30 3.99 -13.51
CA SER A 47 15.34 4.51 -14.41
C SER A 47 16.13 5.68 -13.80
N ASP A 48 15.67 6.23 -12.67
CA ASP A 48 16.35 7.26 -11.89
C ASP A 48 17.26 6.64 -10.81
N LYS A 49 17.71 7.43 -9.85
CA LYS A 49 18.59 6.97 -8.76
C LYS A 49 17.87 6.28 -7.59
N SER A 50 16.58 6.01 -7.71
CA SER A 50 15.79 5.37 -6.64
C SER A 50 16.44 4.08 -6.14
N ARG A 51 16.79 3.16 -7.06
CA ARG A 51 17.41 1.87 -6.72
C ARG A 51 18.75 2.02 -6.01
N GLU A 52 19.57 2.99 -6.43
CA GLU A 52 20.86 3.27 -5.81
C GLU A 52 20.68 3.78 -4.38
N LEU A 53 19.77 4.70 -4.16
CA LEU A 53 19.45 5.25 -2.85
C LEU A 53 18.91 4.18 -1.89
N ILE A 54 18.01 3.31 -2.36
CA ILE A 54 17.50 2.19 -1.56
C ILE A 54 18.66 1.25 -1.15
N LYS A 55 19.58 0.93 -2.07
CA LYS A 55 20.75 0.10 -1.76
C LYS A 55 21.67 0.74 -0.69
N GLN A 56 21.74 2.08 -0.64
CA GLN A 56 22.50 2.77 0.42
C GLN A 56 21.82 2.60 1.79
N ILE A 57 20.49 2.70 1.85
CA ILE A 57 19.71 2.47 3.09
C ILE A 57 19.91 1.03 3.59
N ILE A 58 19.84 0.04 2.71
CA ILE A 58 20.03 -1.37 3.06
C ILE A 58 21.40 -1.65 3.68
N LYS A 59 22.46 -0.94 3.26
CA LYS A 59 23.81 -1.07 3.84
C LYS A 59 23.87 -0.64 5.31
N THR A 60 23.02 0.29 5.71
CA THR A 60 23.01 0.86 7.07
C THR A 60 21.87 0.30 7.94
N ASN A 61 20.85 -0.31 7.32
CA ASN A 61 19.71 -0.87 8.05
C ASN A 61 19.33 -2.23 7.47
N SER A 62 19.69 -3.30 8.17
CA SER A 62 19.47 -4.70 7.75
C SER A 62 18.01 -5.14 7.72
N HIS A 63 17.09 -4.34 8.24
CA HIS A 63 15.66 -4.62 8.17
C HIS A 63 15.02 -4.19 6.84
N PHE A 64 15.76 -3.41 6.02
CA PHE A 64 15.30 -3.03 4.70
C PHE A 64 15.80 -4.01 3.64
N HIS A 65 14.90 -4.40 2.75
CA HIS A 65 15.16 -5.30 1.65
C HIS A 65 14.69 -4.67 0.33
N LEU A 66 15.44 -4.92 -0.75
CA LEU A 66 15.07 -4.50 -2.09
C LEU A 66 14.62 -5.71 -2.91
N LEU A 67 13.40 -5.68 -3.40
CA LEU A 67 12.93 -6.58 -4.46
C LEU A 67 12.94 -5.79 -5.78
N ALA A 68 13.82 -6.17 -6.70
CA ALA A 68 13.95 -5.49 -7.99
C ALA A 68 13.19 -6.27 -9.06
N ASN A 69 12.18 -5.65 -9.64
CA ASN A 69 11.36 -6.21 -10.71
C ASN A 69 11.62 -5.51 -12.05
N GLU A 70 11.20 -6.14 -13.14
CA GLU A 70 10.95 -5.47 -14.40
C GLU A 70 9.65 -4.64 -14.26
N HIS A 71 9.51 -3.58 -15.08
CA HIS A 71 8.40 -2.66 -14.97
C HIS A 71 7.05 -3.30 -15.30
N GLN A 72 6.20 -3.46 -14.29
CA GLN A 72 4.87 -4.10 -14.36
C GLN A 72 3.73 -3.15 -13.95
N GLY A 73 4.08 -1.94 -13.52
CA GLY A 73 3.15 -0.98 -12.93
C GLY A 73 2.83 -1.26 -11.46
N LYS A 74 2.19 -0.29 -10.81
CA LYS A 74 1.95 -0.31 -9.37
C LYS A 74 1.30 -1.60 -8.87
N ALA A 75 0.32 -2.13 -9.59
CA ALA A 75 -0.39 -3.34 -9.17
C ALA A 75 0.55 -4.55 -9.12
N GLY A 76 1.30 -4.82 -10.21
CA GLY A 76 2.26 -5.93 -10.25
C GLY A 76 3.34 -5.82 -9.18
N THR A 77 3.82 -4.60 -8.95
CA THR A 77 4.81 -4.29 -7.91
C THR A 77 4.29 -4.61 -6.50
N VAL A 78 3.05 -4.19 -6.19
CA VAL A 78 2.42 -4.51 -4.90
C VAL A 78 2.19 -6.00 -4.77
N VAL A 79 1.67 -6.67 -5.80
CA VAL A 79 1.46 -8.13 -5.80
C VAL A 79 2.77 -8.87 -5.48
N ALA A 80 3.87 -8.52 -6.15
CA ALA A 80 5.16 -9.15 -5.92
C ALA A 80 5.63 -8.99 -4.47
N GLY A 81 5.51 -7.79 -3.90
CA GLY A 81 5.88 -7.54 -2.51
C GLY A 81 4.99 -8.27 -1.50
N MET A 82 3.68 -8.24 -1.71
CA MET A 82 2.71 -8.90 -0.80
C MET A 82 2.87 -10.41 -0.75
N LEU A 83 3.29 -11.05 -1.86
CA LEU A 83 3.51 -12.49 -1.93
C LEU A 83 4.87 -12.92 -1.33
N VAL A 84 5.89 -12.05 -1.35
CA VAL A 84 7.21 -12.32 -0.79
C VAL A 84 7.28 -11.98 0.71
N ALA A 85 6.44 -11.06 1.18
CA ALA A 85 6.40 -10.63 2.57
C ALA A 85 6.21 -11.80 3.54
N SER A 86 7.06 -11.85 4.58
CA SER A 86 7.12 -13.00 5.49
C SER A 86 6.46 -12.76 6.85
N GLY A 87 6.13 -11.52 7.19
CA GLY A 87 5.55 -11.12 8.47
C GLY A 87 4.17 -11.70 8.75
N GLU A 88 3.83 -11.83 10.03
CA GLU A 88 2.49 -12.26 10.49
C GLU A 88 1.39 -11.32 9.98
N TYR A 89 1.70 -10.02 9.95
CA TYR A 89 0.89 -8.97 9.33
C TYR A 89 1.67 -8.32 8.20
N ILE A 90 0.98 -7.95 7.12
CA ILE A 90 1.59 -7.33 5.95
C ILE A 90 0.87 -6.00 5.67
N LEU A 91 1.61 -4.90 5.83
CA LEU A 91 1.17 -3.55 5.49
C LEU A 91 1.63 -3.19 4.08
N PHE A 92 0.71 -2.76 3.23
CA PHE A 92 1.00 -2.04 2.01
C PHE A 92 0.88 -0.54 2.25
N THR A 93 1.90 0.25 1.88
CA THR A 93 1.89 1.71 1.96
C THR A 93 2.62 2.35 0.78
N ASP A 94 2.17 3.55 0.36
CA ASP A 94 2.82 4.32 -0.68
C ASP A 94 4.16 4.90 -0.19
N LEU A 95 5.15 5.01 -1.09
CA LEU A 95 6.50 5.50 -0.74
C LEU A 95 6.48 6.98 -0.33
N ASP A 96 5.62 7.79 -0.91
CA ASP A 96 5.51 9.23 -0.62
C ASP A 96 5.07 9.54 0.82
N GLN A 97 4.65 8.52 1.58
CA GLN A 97 4.13 8.64 2.95
C GLN A 97 3.01 9.68 3.08
N ALA A 98 2.19 9.84 2.03
CA ALA A 98 0.99 10.68 2.07
C ALA A 98 0.05 10.27 3.22
N THR A 99 -0.03 8.97 3.51
CA THR A 99 -0.50 8.44 4.79
C THR A 99 0.72 8.06 5.60
N PRO A 100 1.01 8.76 6.71
CA PRO A 100 2.19 8.49 7.53
C PRO A 100 2.16 7.09 8.14
N ILE A 101 3.33 6.46 8.24
CA ILE A 101 3.46 5.09 8.77
C ILE A 101 2.86 4.91 10.17
N TYR A 102 2.89 5.94 11.03
CA TYR A 102 2.34 5.86 12.39
C TYR A 102 0.82 5.62 12.43
N GLU A 103 0.11 5.82 11.33
CA GLU A 103 -1.34 5.53 11.25
C GLU A 103 -1.65 4.03 11.44
N ILE A 104 -0.63 3.16 11.32
CA ILE A 104 -0.75 1.73 11.63
C ILE A 104 -1.18 1.47 13.07
N GLU A 105 -0.89 2.36 14.02
CA GLU A 105 -1.29 2.24 15.43
C GLU A 105 -2.80 2.13 15.61
N LYS A 106 -3.58 2.77 14.71
CA LYS A 106 -5.04 2.68 14.71
C LYS A 106 -5.55 1.35 14.15
N MET A 107 -4.73 0.67 13.35
CA MET A 107 -5.13 -0.50 12.56
C MET A 107 -4.73 -1.82 13.21
N MET A 108 -3.51 -1.92 13.76
CA MET A 108 -2.99 -3.14 14.38
C MET A 108 -3.91 -3.74 15.45
N PRO A 109 -4.48 -2.98 16.40
CA PRO A 109 -5.37 -3.55 17.42
C PRO A 109 -6.63 -4.20 16.83
N LEU A 110 -7.08 -3.76 15.65
CA LEU A 110 -8.25 -4.33 14.99
C LEU A 110 -7.97 -5.74 14.44
N LEU A 111 -6.73 -5.99 13.99
CA LEU A 111 -6.29 -7.31 13.56
C LEU A 111 -6.01 -8.24 14.73
N THR A 112 -5.25 -7.73 15.73
CA THR A 112 -4.73 -8.54 16.83
C THR A 112 -5.79 -8.88 17.89
N THR A 113 -6.67 -7.92 18.23
CA THR A 113 -7.63 -8.08 19.33
C THR A 113 -9.09 -8.16 18.88
N LYS A 114 -9.46 -7.48 17.78
CA LYS A 114 -10.85 -7.44 17.28
C LYS A 114 -11.12 -8.47 16.17
N ASN A 115 -10.11 -9.26 15.82
CA ASN A 115 -10.18 -10.37 14.86
C ASN A 115 -10.73 -9.98 13.46
N TYR A 116 -10.38 -8.76 12.99
CA TYR A 116 -10.51 -8.42 11.58
C TYR A 116 -9.38 -9.10 10.79
N ASP A 117 -9.62 -9.36 9.52
CA ASP A 117 -8.65 -10.01 8.63
C ASP A 117 -7.89 -8.99 7.79
N ILE A 118 -8.56 -7.89 7.48
CA ILE A 118 -8.04 -6.76 6.70
C ILE A 118 -8.48 -5.45 7.37
N VAL A 119 -7.57 -4.50 7.45
CA VAL A 119 -7.91 -3.12 7.82
C VAL A 119 -7.39 -2.17 6.74
N ILE A 120 -8.26 -1.29 6.26
CA ILE A 120 -7.93 -0.29 5.24
C ILE A 120 -8.03 1.13 5.79
N GLY A 121 -7.11 1.98 5.37
CA GLY A 121 -7.17 3.40 5.65
C GLY A 121 -8.25 4.10 4.80
N SER A 122 -8.84 5.16 5.34
CA SER A 122 -9.78 6.03 4.63
C SER A 122 -9.38 7.49 4.77
N ARG A 123 -9.31 8.19 3.64
CA ARG A 123 -8.93 9.61 3.56
C ARG A 123 -10.08 10.56 3.91
N LYS A 124 -11.16 10.08 4.52
CA LYS A 124 -12.38 10.84 4.82
C LYS A 124 -12.19 12.01 5.80
N GLY A 125 -11.20 11.93 6.68
CA GLY A 125 -11.08 12.86 7.80
C GLY A 125 -10.50 14.23 7.46
N ARG A 126 -9.47 14.34 6.63
CA ARG A 126 -8.79 15.60 6.26
C ARG A 126 -8.07 15.44 4.91
N ARG A 127 -8.73 15.81 3.82
CA ARG A 127 -8.08 16.03 2.52
C ARG A 127 -7.58 17.46 2.45
N THR A 128 -6.48 17.77 3.08
CA THR A 128 -5.86 19.09 3.00
C THR A 128 -5.24 19.26 1.60
N GLY A 129 -5.74 20.25 0.83
CA GLY A 129 -5.16 20.61 -0.48
C GLY A 129 -5.79 19.96 -1.74
N ALA A 130 -6.83 19.13 -1.63
CA ALA A 130 -7.43 18.49 -2.82
C ALA A 130 -8.30 19.47 -3.65
N PRO A 131 -8.16 19.50 -5.02
CA PRO A 131 -8.98 20.32 -5.91
C PRO A 131 -10.48 20.02 -5.77
N PHE A 132 -11.32 21.09 -5.88
CA PHE A 132 -12.79 21.03 -5.68
C PHE A 132 -13.48 20.02 -6.60
N LEU A 133 -13.06 19.91 -7.86
CA LEU A 133 -13.63 18.99 -8.85
C LEU A 133 -13.50 17.51 -8.43
N ARG A 134 -12.39 17.11 -7.81
CA ARG A 134 -12.17 15.76 -7.27
C ARG A 134 -13.12 15.41 -6.10
N ARG A 135 -13.63 16.41 -5.40
CA ARG A 135 -14.60 16.22 -4.31
C ARG A 135 -16.00 15.90 -4.82
N LEU A 136 -16.35 16.39 -6.03
CA LEU A 136 -17.70 16.20 -6.60
C LEU A 136 -17.86 14.84 -7.31
N MET A 137 -16.81 14.32 -7.95
CA MET A 137 -16.89 13.06 -8.72
C MET A 137 -16.95 11.79 -7.86
N GLY A 138 -16.59 11.89 -6.57
CA GLY A 138 -16.49 10.74 -5.67
C GLY A 138 -17.81 10.00 -5.38
N PRO A 139 -18.91 10.67 -5.02
CA PRO A 139 -20.15 10.02 -4.58
C PRO A 139 -20.81 9.15 -5.65
N GLY A 140 -20.87 9.64 -6.90
CA GLY A 140 -21.48 8.89 -8.01
C GLY A 140 -20.71 7.61 -8.36
N PHE A 141 -19.40 7.68 -8.39
CA PHE A 141 -18.54 6.52 -8.63
C PHE A 141 -18.63 5.50 -7.48
N MET A 142 -18.72 5.95 -6.23
CA MET A 142 -18.91 5.07 -5.08
C MET A 142 -20.25 4.32 -5.13
N LEU A 143 -21.33 5.00 -5.52
CA LEU A 143 -22.65 4.38 -5.64
C LEU A 143 -22.64 3.27 -6.72
N ILE A 144 -22.15 3.58 -7.91
CA ILE A 144 -22.04 2.62 -9.02
C ILE A 144 -21.16 1.42 -8.62
N ARG A 145 -20.01 1.67 -8.01
CA ARG A 145 -19.12 0.62 -7.51
C ARG A 145 -19.79 -0.27 -6.47
N ASN A 146 -20.51 0.31 -5.51
CA ASN A 146 -21.18 -0.46 -4.45
C ASN A 146 -22.31 -1.31 -5.01
N ILE A 147 -23.08 -0.79 -5.96
CA ILE A 147 -24.16 -1.53 -6.61
C ILE A 147 -23.61 -2.69 -7.47
N ILE A 148 -22.57 -2.43 -8.28
CA ILE A 148 -22.05 -3.43 -9.23
C ILE A 148 -21.18 -4.47 -8.52
N LEU A 149 -20.34 -4.07 -7.56
CA LEU A 149 -19.35 -4.94 -6.93
C LEU A 149 -19.74 -5.40 -5.52
N GLY A 150 -20.84 -4.87 -4.96
CA GLY A 150 -21.31 -5.26 -3.62
C GLY A 150 -20.32 -4.90 -2.51
N LEU A 151 -19.48 -3.87 -2.69
CA LEU A 151 -18.50 -3.41 -1.70
C LEU A 151 -19.18 -2.53 -0.64
N GLU A 152 -20.21 -3.09 0.00
CA GLU A 152 -21.00 -2.39 1.03
C GLU A 152 -20.12 -2.05 2.25
N GLY A 153 -20.30 -0.84 2.77
CA GLY A 153 -19.58 -0.38 3.97
C GLY A 153 -18.12 0.06 3.76
N LEU A 154 -17.60 -0.01 2.52
CA LEU A 154 -16.27 0.47 2.18
C LEU A 154 -16.36 1.72 1.29
N GLU A 155 -15.82 2.84 1.78
CA GLU A 155 -15.95 4.12 1.09
C GLU A 155 -14.68 4.53 0.34
N ASP A 156 -13.50 4.34 0.93
CA ASP A 156 -12.21 4.68 0.29
C ASP A 156 -11.40 3.44 -0.05
N THR A 157 -11.80 2.72 -1.09
CA THR A 157 -11.08 1.52 -1.55
C THR A 157 -9.69 1.79 -2.12
N GLN A 158 -9.41 3.03 -2.54
CA GLN A 158 -8.17 3.41 -3.23
C GLN A 158 -7.10 4.04 -2.32
N CYS A 159 -7.31 4.06 -1.00
CA CYS A 159 -6.27 4.49 -0.07
C CYS A 159 -5.09 3.51 -0.11
N GLY A 160 -3.89 3.99 -0.44
CA GLY A 160 -2.66 3.20 -0.49
C GLY A 160 -2.10 2.87 0.91
N PHE A 161 -2.97 2.54 1.87
CA PHE A 161 -2.58 2.17 3.23
C PHE A 161 -3.50 1.06 3.74
N LYS A 162 -3.07 -0.19 3.61
CA LYS A 162 -3.86 -1.39 3.92
C LYS A 162 -3.02 -2.44 4.61
N ILE A 163 -3.55 -3.03 5.67
CA ILE A 163 -2.88 -4.10 6.41
C ILE A 163 -3.73 -5.36 6.42
N PHE A 164 -3.07 -6.49 6.29
CA PHE A 164 -3.64 -7.82 6.14
C PHE A 164 -3.01 -8.79 7.13
N LYS A 165 -3.73 -9.81 7.57
CA LYS A 165 -3.11 -11.03 8.07
C LYS A 165 -2.38 -11.74 6.92
N LYS A 166 -1.22 -12.35 7.16
CA LYS A 166 -0.39 -12.97 6.13
C LYS A 166 -1.15 -13.97 5.26
N ASN A 167 -1.82 -14.93 5.90
CA ASN A 167 -2.57 -15.97 5.18
C ASN A 167 -3.67 -15.37 4.28
N VAL A 168 -4.32 -14.31 4.73
CA VAL A 168 -5.36 -13.59 3.98
C VAL A 168 -4.75 -12.83 2.80
N ALA A 169 -3.62 -12.15 3.01
CA ALA A 169 -2.89 -11.49 1.93
C ALA A 169 -2.49 -12.50 0.84
N HIS A 170 -1.84 -13.59 1.23
CA HIS A 170 -1.40 -14.60 0.28
C HIS A 170 -2.57 -15.24 -0.49
N ASP A 171 -3.70 -15.57 0.18
CA ASP A 171 -4.88 -16.09 -0.51
C ASP A 171 -5.41 -15.10 -1.56
N ILE A 172 -5.61 -13.84 -1.17
CA ILE A 172 -6.18 -12.83 -2.07
C ILE A 172 -5.26 -12.53 -3.24
N PHE A 173 -3.95 -12.28 -2.96
CA PHE A 173 -3.01 -11.85 -3.98
C PHE A 173 -2.65 -12.96 -4.99
N HIS A 174 -2.76 -14.24 -4.62
CA HIS A 174 -2.68 -15.37 -5.57
C HIS A 174 -3.90 -15.48 -6.48
N ARG A 175 -5.06 -15.01 -6.05
CA ARG A 175 -6.33 -15.10 -6.78
C ARG A 175 -6.64 -13.91 -7.67
N LEU A 176 -5.79 -12.89 -7.71
CA LEU A 176 -5.96 -11.74 -8.60
C LEU A 176 -5.91 -12.19 -10.06
N VAL A 177 -6.96 -11.91 -10.83
CA VAL A 177 -7.10 -12.29 -12.25
C VAL A 177 -6.70 -11.15 -13.17
N LEU A 178 -7.20 -9.94 -12.89
CA LEU A 178 -6.97 -8.78 -13.75
C LEU A 178 -5.56 -8.21 -13.59
N TYR A 179 -5.05 -8.25 -12.36
CA TYR A 179 -3.77 -7.65 -11.99
C TYR A 179 -2.73 -8.66 -11.49
N GLY A 180 -3.08 -9.94 -11.36
CA GLY A 180 -2.19 -11.00 -10.88
C GLY A 180 -1.24 -11.56 -11.93
N LYS A 181 -1.52 -11.37 -13.22
CA LYS A 181 -0.64 -11.81 -14.31
C LYS A 181 0.36 -10.71 -14.62
N GLN A 182 1.65 -11.01 -14.46
CA GLN A 182 2.75 -10.13 -14.83
C GLN A 182 2.63 -9.71 -16.30
N LYS A 183 2.34 -8.45 -16.55
CA LYS A 183 2.36 -7.84 -17.87
C LYS A 183 3.38 -6.72 -17.86
N LEU A 184 4.41 -6.84 -18.68
CA LEU A 184 5.36 -5.74 -18.91
C LEU A 184 4.60 -4.53 -19.44
N THR A 185 4.78 -3.37 -18.84
CA THR A 185 4.14 -2.12 -19.25
C THR A 185 5.19 -1.12 -19.73
N LYS A 186 4.81 -0.22 -20.65
CA LYS A 186 5.65 0.90 -21.06
C LYS A 186 5.08 2.19 -20.45
N GLY A 187 5.90 2.94 -19.72
CA GLY A 187 5.52 4.22 -19.12
C GLY A 187 4.81 4.10 -17.76
N SER A 188 4.50 5.23 -17.13
CA SER A 188 3.84 5.26 -15.82
C SER A 188 2.38 4.83 -15.94
N HIS A 189 2.09 3.57 -15.64
CA HIS A 189 0.72 3.05 -15.56
C HIS A 189 0.23 3.05 -14.11
N VAL A 190 -0.65 3.98 -13.80
CA VAL A 190 -1.50 3.87 -12.60
C VAL A 190 -2.60 2.87 -12.93
N THR A 191 -2.47 1.67 -12.43
CA THR A 191 -3.50 0.64 -12.56
C THR A 191 -4.64 0.97 -11.59
N ALA A 192 -5.48 1.93 -11.99
CA ALA A 192 -6.69 2.26 -11.25
C ALA A 192 -7.57 1.00 -11.16
N GLY A 193 -7.90 0.57 -9.95
CA GLY A 193 -8.84 -0.53 -9.77
C GLY A 193 -8.26 -1.82 -9.18
N PHE A 194 -6.94 -2.03 -9.10
CA PHE A 194 -6.42 -3.25 -8.45
C PHE A 194 -6.85 -3.35 -6.98
N ASP A 195 -6.89 -2.22 -6.28
CA ASP A 195 -7.41 -2.12 -4.92
C ASP A 195 -8.86 -2.61 -4.80
N VAL A 196 -9.66 -2.36 -5.83
CA VAL A 196 -11.07 -2.79 -5.90
C VAL A 196 -11.14 -4.30 -6.08
N GLU A 197 -10.31 -4.89 -6.96
CA GLU A 197 -10.25 -6.35 -7.14
C GLU A 197 -9.84 -7.05 -5.85
N VAL A 198 -8.80 -6.55 -5.16
CA VAL A 198 -8.34 -7.06 -3.86
C VAL A 198 -9.49 -7.11 -2.84
N LEU A 199 -10.22 -6.01 -2.67
CA LEU A 199 -11.31 -5.92 -1.70
C LEU A 199 -12.54 -6.72 -2.11
N PHE A 200 -12.81 -6.82 -3.41
CA PHE A 200 -13.88 -7.67 -3.95
C PHE A 200 -13.62 -9.14 -3.65
N ILE A 201 -12.41 -9.65 -3.93
CA ILE A 201 -12.02 -11.03 -3.62
C ILE A 201 -12.11 -11.27 -2.11
N ALA A 202 -11.61 -10.32 -1.30
CA ALA A 202 -11.66 -10.41 0.15
C ALA A 202 -13.09 -10.57 0.67
N GLN A 203 -14.01 -9.73 0.20
CA GLN A 203 -15.40 -9.75 0.63
C GLN A 203 -16.12 -11.03 0.16
N LYS A 204 -15.89 -11.46 -1.08
CA LYS A 204 -16.46 -12.72 -1.63
C LYS A 204 -15.92 -13.96 -0.92
N SER A 205 -14.73 -13.88 -0.33
CA SER A 205 -14.13 -14.95 0.48
C SER A 205 -14.60 -14.93 1.95
N GLY A 206 -15.43 -13.97 2.34
CA GLY A 206 -15.95 -13.86 3.70
C GLY A 206 -14.97 -13.26 4.72
N TYR A 207 -13.88 -12.66 4.28
CA TYR A 207 -12.93 -11.98 5.16
C TYR A 207 -13.53 -10.72 5.79
N LYS A 208 -13.23 -10.52 7.07
CA LYS A 208 -13.71 -9.37 7.83
C LYS A 208 -12.85 -8.15 7.54
N ILE A 209 -13.42 -7.16 6.87
CA ILE A 209 -12.74 -5.92 6.50
C ILE A 209 -13.21 -4.78 7.40
N LYS A 210 -12.28 -3.94 7.86
CA LYS A 210 -12.57 -2.70 8.59
C LYS A 210 -11.93 -1.50 7.90
N GLU A 211 -12.72 -0.45 7.70
CA GLU A 211 -12.23 0.85 7.26
C GLU A 211 -11.99 1.77 8.47
N VAL A 212 -10.85 2.48 8.47
CA VAL A 212 -10.42 3.37 9.56
C VAL A 212 -10.00 4.73 8.99
N PRO A 213 -10.51 5.86 9.53
CA PRO A 213 -10.03 7.18 9.11
C PRO A 213 -8.55 7.36 9.44
N VAL A 214 -7.77 7.75 8.42
CA VAL A 214 -6.33 8.04 8.55
C VAL A 214 -6.04 9.49 8.18
N ASN A 215 -4.98 10.05 8.76
CA ASN A 215 -4.44 11.33 8.32
C ASN A 215 -3.78 11.16 6.94
N TRP A 216 -4.19 11.99 6.00
CA TRP A 216 -3.65 11.96 4.65
C TRP A 216 -3.23 13.39 4.25
N HIS A 217 -2.01 13.53 3.75
CA HIS A 217 -1.44 14.78 3.30
C HIS A 217 -1.18 14.72 1.79
N TYR A 218 -1.47 15.80 1.09
CA TYR A 218 -1.07 15.91 -0.30
C TYR A 218 0.44 16.10 -0.39
N VAL A 219 1.10 15.33 -1.25
CA VAL A 219 2.54 15.42 -1.51
C VAL A 219 2.74 15.88 -2.95
N ASP A 220 3.40 17.04 -3.16
CA ASP A 220 3.56 17.66 -4.48
C ASP A 220 4.48 16.87 -5.44
N THR A 221 5.21 15.90 -4.95
CA THR A 221 6.09 15.04 -5.76
C THR A 221 5.33 13.98 -6.57
N ARG A 222 3.98 13.93 -6.47
CA ARG A 222 3.17 12.97 -7.23
C ARG A 222 3.20 13.27 -8.72
N ARG A 223 3.71 12.32 -9.51
CA ARG A 223 3.78 12.38 -10.98
C ARG A 223 2.48 11.99 -11.70
N VAL A 224 1.39 11.81 -11.00
CA VAL A 224 0.09 11.50 -11.61
C VAL A 224 -0.57 12.82 -11.95
N SER A 225 -0.56 13.17 -13.24
CA SER A 225 -1.42 14.23 -13.78
C SER A 225 -2.89 13.96 -13.42
N PRO A 226 -3.67 15.01 -13.16
CA PRO A 226 -5.09 14.89 -12.87
C PRO A 226 -5.86 14.27 -14.03
#